data_bedb8516b0756254351628b8e6384b94
#
_entry.id   bedb8516b0756254351628b8e6384b94
#
_cell.length_a   1.000
_cell.length_b   1.000
_cell.length_c   1.000
_cell.angle_alpha   90.00
_cell.angle_beta   90.00
_cell.angle_gamma   90.00
#
_symmetry.space_group_name_H-M   'P 1'
#
loop_
_entity.id
_entity.type
_entity.pdbx_description
1 polymer ?
#
loop_
_entity_poly.entity_id
_entity_poly.type
_entity_poly.pdbx_seq_one_letter_code
_entity_poly.pdbx_strand_id
1 'polypeptide(L)'
;MFYINQYDYPHMEYPHPEGVYTDKIPTVATSGCGLCSFMMIVNNRTDHTITLEKSMALALESGANSGRGTKLRVMAPYAAPLYGLEYRATRDAQELRTHLEKGEWAVICCDGDTDRGIGLFSHVAHFVVACGIQGDEICILDPAYKEDKFEEGTRKGKVRVEFPYLYCAFEDLVNDTLNKIAPFSLFTPK
;
A
#
# COMPACT_ATOMS: atom_id res chain seq x y z
N MET A 1 -1.95 -4.04 -17.14
CA MET A 1 -1.95 -3.61 -15.74
C MET A 1 -1.38 -4.73 -14.88
N PHE A 2 -0.42 -4.44 -14.02
CA PHE A 2 0.18 -5.38 -13.07
C PHE A 2 -0.49 -5.29 -11.71
N TYR A 3 -0.91 -6.45 -11.18
CA TYR A 3 -1.45 -6.61 -9.84
C TYR A 3 -0.75 -7.78 -9.14
N ILE A 4 -0.53 -7.68 -7.84
CA ILE A 4 0.07 -8.73 -7.01
C ILE A 4 -0.67 -8.82 -5.67
N ASN A 5 -1.01 -10.04 -5.25
CA ASN A 5 -1.61 -10.33 -3.96
C ASN A 5 -0.56 -10.94 -3.03
N GLN A 6 -0.33 -10.32 -1.88
CA GLN A 6 0.65 -10.81 -0.91
C GLN A 6 0.33 -12.22 -0.39
N TYR A 7 -0.95 -12.61 -0.37
CA TYR A 7 -1.37 -13.93 0.11
C TYR A 7 -0.96 -15.09 -0.80
N ASP A 8 -0.56 -14.80 -2.04
CA ASP A 8 -0.01 -15.81 -2.97
C ASP A 8 1.40 -16.28 -2.57
N TYR A 9 2.03 -15.61 -1.56
CA TYR A 9 3.40 -15.88 -1.12
C TYR A 9 3.50 -16.29 0.36
N PRO A 10 2.75 -17.33 0.81
CA PRO A 10 2.70 -17.72 2.23
C PRO A 10 4.01 -18.32 2.75
N HIS A 11 4.87 -18.82 1.85
CA HIS A 11 6.14 -19.46 2.19
C HIS A 11 7.38 -18.58 1.93
N MET A 12 7.18 -17.38 1.33
CA MET A 12 8.29 -16.47 1.10
C MET A 12 8.56 -15.67 2.38
N GLU A 13 9.65 -16.01 3.06
CA GLU A 13 10.06 -15.32 4.28
C GLU A 13 10.45 -13.87 4.00
N TYR A 14 10.03 -12.98 4.89
CA TYR A 14 10.39 -11.56 4.88
C TYR A 14 10.93 -11.15 6.26
N PRO A 15 12.08 -11.71 6.68
CA PRO A 15 12.61 -11.56 8.02
C PRO A 15 13.20 -10.17 8.26
N HIS A 16 13.16 -9.72 9.52
CA HIS A 16 13.95 -8.58 9.96
C HIS A 16 15.45 -8.92 9.91
N PRO A 17 16.32 -8.00 9.45
CA PRO A 17 17.76 -8.27 9.33
C PRO A 17 18.43 -8.71 10.63
N GLU A 18 17.96 -8.21 11.77
CA GLU A 18 18.52 -8.50 13.09
C GLU A 18 17.90 -9.74 13.78
N GLY A 19 16.98 -10.44 13.11
CA GLY A 19 16.39 -11.68 13.62
C GLY A 19 15.55 -11.52 14.90
N VAL A 20 15.00 -10.35 15.15
CA VAL A 20 14.20 -10.07 16.35
C VAL A 20 12.75 -10.57 16.16
N TYR A 21 12.50 -11.84 16.46
CA TYR A 21 11.17 -12.45 16.42
C TYR A 21 10.80 -13.03 17.77
N THR A 22 9.55 -12.81 18.18
CA THR A 22 9.00 -13.43 19.38
C THR A 22 8.32 -14.76 19.11
N ASP A 23 7.77 -14.99 17.89
CA ASP A 23 6.98 -16.17 17.58
C ASP A 23 7.31 -16.83 16.24
N LYS A 24 7.02 -16.18 15.12
CA LYS A 24 7.21 -16.74 13.77
C LYS A 24 7.94 -15.74 12.87
N ILE A 25 8.77 -16.27 11.96
CA ILE A 25 9.38 -15.47 10.89
C ILE A 25 8.25 -14.91 10.02
N PRO A 26 8.16 -13.58 9.84
CA PRO A 26 7.19 -12.99 8.93
C PRO A 26 7.39 -13.46 7.50
N THR A 27 6.29 -13.63 6.78
CA THR A 27 6.30 -13.92 5.34
C THR A 27 5.75 -12.74 4.57
N VAL A 28 5.90 -12.75 3.25
CA VAL A 28 5.24 -11.76 2.39
C VAL A 28 3.74 -11.76 2.61
N ALA A 29 3.11 -12.91 2.77
CA ALA A 29 1.67 -13.00 3.06
C ALA A 29 1.24 -12.26 4.33
N THR A 30 2.10 -12.18 5.33
CA THR A 30 1.78 -11.53 6.62
C THR A 30 2.25 -10.09 6.72
N SER A 31 3.26 -9.69 5.94
CA SER A 31 3.98 -8.43 6.14
C SER A 31 4.38 -7.72 4.84
N GLY A 32 3.95 -8.24 3.67
CA GLY A 32 4.40 -7.80 2.35
C GLY A 32 3.63 -6.65 1.70
N CYS A 33 2.61 -6.08 2.34
CA CYS A 33 1.76 -5.07 1.70
C CYS A 33 2.54 -3.88 1.13
N GLY A 34 3.55 -3.38 1.84
CA GLY A 34 4.39 -2.28 1.36
C GLY A 34 5.27 -2.66 0.16
N LEU A 35 5.81 -3.91 0.14
CA LEU A 35 6.58 -4.44 -0.98
C LEU A 35 5.71 -4.56 -2.24
N CYS A 36 4.54 -5.19 -2.11
CA CYS A 36 3.60 -5.41 -3.20
C CYS A 36 3.05 -4.07 -3.73
N SER A 37 2.75 -3.11 -2.83
CA SER A 37 2.31 -1.77 -3.23
C SER A 37 3.40 -1.03 -4.03
N PHE A 38 4.65 -1.07 -3.60
CA PHE A 38 5.75 -0.46 -4.35
C PHE A 38 5.97 -1.13 -5.71
N MET A 39 5.87 -2.46 -5.79
CA MET A 39 5.92 -3.19 -7.06
C MET A 39 4.81 -2.77 -8.02
N MET A 40 3.57 -2.61 -7.52
CA MET A 40 2.45 -2.13 -8.34
C MET A 40 2.72 -0.72 -8.88
N ILE A 41 3.33 0.17 -8.10
CA ILE A 41 3.75 1.50 -8.59
C ILE A 41 4.77 1.37 -9.72
N VAL A 42 5.90 0.70 -9.48
CA VAL A 42 6.99 0.60 -10.48
C VAL A 42 6.51 -0.07 -11.76
N ASN A 43 5.86 -1.24 -11.65
CA ASN A 43 5.46 -2.05 -12.81
C ASN A 43 4.31 -1.45 -13.63
N ASN A 44 3.57 -0.48 -13.10
CA ASN A 44 2.49 0.19 -13.83
C ASN A 44 2.81 1.62 -14.24
N ARG A 45 3.77 2.28 -13.58
CA ARG A 45 4.00 3.72 -13.78
C ARG A 45 5.35 4.02 -14.42
N THR A 46 6.14 2.99 -14.71
CA THR A 46 7.45 3.14 -15.37
C THR A 46 7.63 2.05 -16.43
N ASP A 47 8.66 2.19 -17.27
CA ASP A 47 9.08 1.16 -18.23
C ASP A 47 9.92 0.04 -17.57
N HIS A 48 10.10 0.09 -16.25
CA HIS A 48 10.82 -0.92 -15.49
C HIS A 48 9.88 -2.00 -14.98
N THR A 49 10.45 -3.20 -14.82
CA THR A 49 9.80 -4.32 -14.13
C THR A 49 10.65 -4.75 -12.95
N ILE A 50 10.05 -4.83 -11.75
CA ILE A 50 10.72 -5.36 -10.57
C ILE A 50 9.99 -6.60 -10.06
N THR A 51 10.77 -7.54 -9.49
CA THR A 51 10.25 -8.74 -8.83
C THR A 51 10.08 -8.51 -7.33
N LEU A 52 9.43 -9.47 -6.68
CA LEU A 52 9.23 -9.42 -5.23
C LEU A 52 10.56 -9.49 -4.47
N GLU A 53 11.49 -10.34 -4.93
CA GLU A 53 12.85 -10.45 -4.37
C GLU A 53 13.61 -9.13 -4.49
N LYS A 54 13.47 -8.43 -5.62
CA LYS A 54 14.10 -7.11 -5.79
C LYS A 54 13.47 -6.08 -4.87
N SER A 55 12.13 -6.09 -4.70
CA SER A 55 11.45 -5.21 -3.74
C SER A 55 11.90 -5.47 -2.29
N MET A 56 12.07 -6.75 -1.93
CA MET A 56 12.61 -7.15 -0.62
C MET A 56 14.06 -6.67 -0.43
N ALA A 57 14.92 -6.84 -1.45
CA ALA A 57 16.29 -6.36 -1.40
C ALA A 57 16.36 -4.84 -1.18
N LEU A 58 15.53 -4.06 -1.88
CA LEU A 58 15.44 -2.59 -1.69
C LEU A 58 15.01 -2.22 -0.27
N ALA A 59 14.06 -2.96 0.31
CA ALA A 59 13.65 -2.73 1.69
C ALA A 59 14.77 -3.02 2.70
N LEU A 60 15.59 -4.04 2.44
CA LEU A 60 16.80 -4.35 3.25
C LEU A 60 17.87 -3.29 3.07
N GLU A 61 18.25 -2.98 1.83
CA GLU A 61 19.30 -2.01 1.49
C GLU A 61 19.02 -0.62 2.07
N SER A 62 17.74 -0.21 2.07
CA SER A 62 17.31 1.07 2.63
C SER A 62 17.11 1.07 4.15
N GLY A 63 17.20 -0.09 4.83
CA GLY A 63 16.85 -0.22 6.25
C GLY A 63 15.34 -0.08 6.54
N ALA A 64 14.49 -0.29 5.52
CA ALA A 64 13.05 -0.13 5.64
C ALA A 64 12.33 -1.38 6.16
N ASN A 65 12.96 -2.56 6.15
CA ASN A 65 12.38 -3.77 6.74
C ASN A 65 12.35 -3.65 8.27
N SER A 66 11.16 -3.66 8.86
CA SER A 66 10.97 -3.51 10.31
C SER A 66 10.56 -4.81 11.01
N GLY A 67 10.58 -5.96 10.30
CA GLY A 67 10.11 -7.25 10.80
C GLY A 67 8.59 -7.38 10.94
N ARG A 68 7.87 -6.26 10.97
CA ARG A 68 6.40 -6.19 10.96
C ARG A 68 5.85 -5.61 9.67
N GLY A 69 6.68 -5.54 8.64
CA GLY A 69 6.36 -4.94 7.35
C GLY A 69 7.43 -3.96 6.89
N THR A 70 7.09 -3.17 5.88
CA THR A 70 7.98 -2.21 5.24
C THR A 70 7.68 -0.79 5.70
N LYS A 71 8.70 -0.06 6.17
CA LYS A 71 8.63 1.39 6.38
C LYS A 71 8.74 2.09 5.01
N LEU A 72 7.63 2.21 4.29
CA LEU A 72 7.62 2.74 2.92
C LEU A 72 8.26 4.14 2.82
N ARG A 73 8.09 5.00 3.82
CA ARG A 73 8.71 6.32 3.88
C ARG A 73 10.24 6.30 4.01
N VAL A 74 10.83 5.15 4.32
CA VAL A 74 12.29 4.93 4.30
C VAL A 74 12.70 4.31 2.97
N MET A 75 11.95 3.31 2.48
CA MET A 75 12.23 2.63 1.22
C MET A 75 12.04 3.53 0.00
N ALA A 76 10.92 4.25 -0.07
CA ALA A 76 10.53 4.97 -1.28
C ALA A 76 11.49 6.10 -1.69
N PRO A 77 12.00 6.97 -0.80
CA PRO A 77 12.99 7.98 -1.20
C PRO A 77 14.30 7.38 -1.71
N TYR A 78 14.67 6.17 -1.25
CA TYR A 78 15.81 5.42 -1.74
C TYR A 78 15.53 4.74 -3.08
N ALA A 79 14.41 4.03 -3.17
CA ALA A 79 14.12 3.12 -4.27
C ALA A 79 13.46 3.81 -5.49
N ALA A 80 12.58 4.79 -5.28
CA ALA A 80 11.83 5.43 -6.38
C ALA A 80 12.73 6.07 -7.44
N PRO A 81 13.80 6.80 -7.09
CA PRO A 81 14.71 7.39 -8.08
C PRO A 81 15.41 6.37 -9.00
N LEU A 82 15.62 5.13 -8.53
CA LEU A 82 16.24 4.05 -9.30
C LEU A 82 15.36 3.61 -10.49
N TYR A 83 14.07 3.93 -10.44
CA TYR A 83 13.07 3.59 -11.46
C TYR A 83 12.48 4.83 -12.13
N GLY A 84 13.18 5.97 -12.09
CA GLY A 84 12.71 7.20 -12.74
C GLY A 84 11.45 7.81 -12.10
N LEU A 85 11.22 7.56 -10.81
CA LEU A 85 10.10 8.12 -10.06
C LEU A 85 10.57 9.22 -9.10
N GLU A 86 9.80 10.30 -9.02
CA GLU A 86 9.84 11.22 -7.90
C GLU A 86 8.94 10.70 -6.78
N TYR A 87 9.35 10.92 -5.54
CA TYR A 87 8.61 10.52 -4.34
C TYR A 87 8.41 11.69 -3.41
N ARG A 88 7.20 11.79 -2.87
CA ARG A 88 6.88 12.72 -1.80
C ARG A 88 5.82 12.13 -0.85
N ALA A 89 5.99 12.37 0.44
CA ALA A 89 5.00 11.97 1.44
C ALA A 89 4.24 13.20 1.96
N THR A 90 2.93 13.08 2.13
CA THR A 90 2.07 14.13 2.65
C THR A 90 0.96 13.57 3.54
N ARG A 91 0.33 14.44 4.34
CA ARG A 91 -0.93 14.16 5.03
C ARG A 91 -2.10 14.98 4.48
N ASP A 92 -1.83 15.84 3.51
CA ASP A 92 -2.84 16.71 2.91
C ASP A 92 -3.69 15.91 1.90
N ALA A 93 -4.96 15.70 2.24
CA ALA A 93 -5.91 14.98 1.40
C ALA A 93 -6.20 15.71 0.08
N GLN A 94 -6.18 17.06 0.07
CA GLN A 94 -6.36 17.82 -1.16
C GLN A 94 -5.18 17.65 -2.11
N GLU A 95 -3.98 17.53 -1.58
CA GLU A 95 -2.78 17.24 -2.35
C GLU A 95 -2.84 15.83 -2.98
N LEU A 96 -3.31 14.81 -2.20
CA LEU A 96 -3.57 13.49 -2.74
C LEU A 96 -4.61 13.54 -3.87
N ARG A 97 -5.75 14.21 -3.66
CA ARG A 97 -6.80 14.36 -4.69
C ARG A 97 -6.24 14.95 -5.97
N THR A 98 -5.55 16.09 -5.87
CA THR A 98 -4.96 16.77 -7.02
C THR A 98 -3.94 15.89 -7.75
N HIS A 99 -3.19 15.06 -7.03
CA HIS A 99 -2.23 14.11 -7.59
C HIS A 99 -2.94 13.02 -8.41
N LEU A 100 -4.00 12.43 -7.85
CA LEU A 100 -4.79 11.39 -8.53
C LEU A 100 -5.57 11.94 -9.74
N GLU A 101 -6.09 13.18 -9.68
CA GLU A 101 -6.77 13.85 -10.78
C GLU A 101 -5.84 14.09 -11.99
N LYS A 102 -4.53 14.18 -11.77
CA LYS A 102 -3.51 14.23 -12.84
C LYS A 102 -3.21 12.85 -13.44
N GLY A 103 -3.87 11.78 -12.97
CA GLY A 103 -3.61 10.41 -13.39
C GLY A 103 -2.38 9.79 -12.74
N GLU A 104 -1.79 10.46 -11.73
CA GLU A 104 -0.67 9.93 -10.97
C GLU A 104 -1.14 8.96 -9.86
N TRP A 105 -0.25 8.09 -9.41
CA TRP A 105 -0.57 7.04 -8.45
C TRP A 105 0.06 7.30 -7.07
N ALA A 106 -0.59 6.78 -6.04
CA ALA A 106 -0.11 6.92 -4.67
C ALA A 106 -0.22 5.60 -3.90
N VAL A 107 0.63 5.40 -2.89
CA VAL A 107 0.45 4.36 -1.88
C VAL A 107 -0.09 5.00 -0.61
N ILE A 108 -1.17 4.42 -0.09
CA ILE A 108 -1.88 4.91 1.08
C ILE A 108 -1.60 3.99 2.27
N CYS A 109 -1.20 4.56 3.40
CA CYS A 109 -1.03 3.85 4.66
C CYS A 109 -2.32 3.96 5.50
N CYS A 110 -3.14 2.92 5.49
CA CYS A 110 -4.36 2.82 6.27
C CYS A 110 -4.09 2.53 7.75
N ASP A 111 -5.00 2.94 8.62
CA ASP A 111 -4.86 2.82 10.08
C ASP A 111 -5.04 1.38 10.58
N GLY A 112 -6.04 0.67 10.08
CA GLY A 112 -6.60 -0.52 10.69
C GLY A 112 -7.70 -0.17 11.70
N ASP A 113 -8.00 -1.10 12.61
CA ASP A 113 -9.03 -0.90 13.62
C ASP A 113 -8.64 0.22 14.59
N THR A 114 -9.61 1.04 14.94
CA THR A 114 -9.47 2.16 15.86
C THR A 114 -10.69 2.23 16.77
N ASP A 115 -10.72 3.17 17.71
CA ASP A 115 -11.91 3.50 18.50
C ASP A 115 -13.09 4.01 17.65
N ARG A 116 -12.85 4.41 16.40
CA ARG A 116 -13.86 4.83 15.43
C ARG A 116 -14.50 3.66 14.66
N GLY A 117 -13.96 2.45 14.79
CA GLY A 117 -14.48 1.25 14.13
C GLY A 117 -13.42 0.40 13.46
N ILE A 118 -13.90 -0.56 12.69
CA ILE A 118 -13.06 -1.48 11.91
C ILE A 118 -12.42 -0.70 10.74
N GLY A 119 -11.12 -0.87 10.55
CA GLY A 119 -10.39 -0.27 9.43
C GLY A 119 -10.94 -0.73 8.08
N LEU A 120 -11.03 0.18 7.11
CA LEU A 120 -11.68 -0.09 5.81
C LEU A 120 -11.00 -1.22 5.04
N PHE A 121 -9.66 -1.22 4.99
CA PHE A 121 -8.89 -2.20 4.21
C PHE A 121 -8.20 -3.28 5.06
N SER A 122 -8.13 -3.14 6.37
CA SER A 122 -7.47 -4.11 7.25
C SER A 122 -7.82 -3.88 8.71
N HIS A 123 -7.65 -4.89 9.56
CA HIS A 123 -7.70 -4.77 11.01
C HIS A 123 -6.41 -4.17 11.61
N VAL A 124 -5.34 -4.17 10.85
CA VAL A 124 -4.03 -3.61 11.24
C VAL A 124 -3.57 -2.59 10.22
N ALA A 125 -2.51 -1.85 10.55
CA ALA A 125 -1.91 -0.92 9.59
C ALA A 125 -1.59 -1.63 8.26
N HIS A 126 -2.02 -1.02 7.15
CA HIS A 126 -1.96 -1.66 5.84
C HIS A 126 -1.64 -0.65 4.74
N PHE A 127 -0.98 -1.11 3.68
CA PHE A 127 -0.74 -0.31 2.48
C PHE A 127 -1.65 -0.77 1.34
N VAL A 128 -2.29 0.18 0.67
CA VAL A 128 -3.03 0.00 -0.58
C VAL A 128 -2.54 0.99 -1.64
N VAL A 129 -2.81 0.73 -2.91
CA VAL A 129 -2.42 1.63 -4.00
C VAL A 129 -3.65 2.35 -4.54
N ALA A 130 -3.64 3.69 -4.48
CA ALA A 130 -4.62 4.52 -5.17
C ALA A 130 -4.14 4.74 -6.60
N CYS A 131 -4.93 4.26 -7.57
CA CYS A 131 -4.57 4.26 -8.99
C CYS A 131 -5.46 5.18 -9.85
N GLY A 132 -6.41 5.90 -9.23
CA GLY A 132 -7.25 6.89 -9.91
C GLY A 132 -8.33 7.43 -9.01
N ILE A 133 -8.98 8.49 -9.48
CA ILE A 133 -10.13 9.12 -8.84
C ILE A 133 -11.08 9.64 -9.91
N GLN A 134 -12.39 9.49 -9.69
CA GLN A 134 -13.42 10.08 -10.53
C GLN A 134 -14.51 10.69 -9.64
N GLY A 135 -14.60 12.02 -9.63
CA GLY A 135 -15.45 12.71 -8.66
C GLY A 135 -15.00 12.41 -7.23
N ASP A 136 -15.88 11.83 -6.42
CA ASP A 136 -15.58 11.43 -5.05
C ASP A 136 -15.28 9.92 -4.90
N GLU A 137 -15.25 9.16 -5.99
CA GLU A 137 -14.93 7.74 -5.96
C GLU A 137 -13.45 7.53 -6.31
N ILE A 138 -12.72 6.87 -5.42
CA ILE A 138 -11.30 6.53 -5.59
C ILE A 138 -11.13 5.06 -5.98
N CYS A 139 -10.24 4.82 -6.95
CA CYS A 139 -9.87 3.49 -7.42
C CYS A 139 -8.64 2.97 -6.68
N ILE A 140 -8.73 1.78 -6.12
CA ILE A 140 -7.74 1.15 -5.25
C ILE A 140 -7.33 -0.21 -5.79
N LEU A 141 -6.04 -0.55 -5.65
CA LEU A 141 -5.52 -1.91 -5.73
C LEU A 141 -5.06 -2.33 -4.33
N ASP A 142 -5.61 -3.41 -3.82
CA ASP A 142 -5.29 -3.91 -2.47
C ASP A 142 -4.43 -5.17 -2.55
N PRO A 143 -3.16 -5.12 -2.11
CA PRO A 143 -2.27 -6.28 -2.11
C PRO A 143 -2.68 -7.39 -1.13
N ALA A 144 -3.67 -7.16 -0.28
CA ALA A 144 -4.23 -8.16 0.64
C ALA A 144 -5.72 -8.39 0.40
N TYR A 145 -6.15 -8.34 -0.85
CA TYR A 145 -7.55 -8.61 -1.22
C TYR A 145 -7.95 -10.06 -0.91
N LYS A 146 -9.14 -10.22 -0.36
CA LYS A 146 -9.91 -11.47 -0.23
C LYS A 146 -11.35 -11.22 -0.63
N GLU A 147 -12.01 -12.23 -1.16
CA GLU A 147 -13.35 -12.11 -1.76
C GLU A 147 -14.41 -11.57 -0.77
N ASP A 148 -14.36 -12.03 0.48
CA ASP A 148 -15.33 -11.69 1.54
C ASP A 148 -14.89 -10.51 2.43
N LYS A 149 -13.73 -9.89 2.12
CA LYS A 149 -13.08 -8.87 2.96
C LYS A 149 -13.97 -7.71 3.35
N PHE A 150 -14.86 -7.30 2.44
CA PHE A 150 -15.70 -6.11 2.61
C PHE A 150 -17.14 -6.41 3.06
N GLU A 151 -17.44 -7.68 3.37
CA GLU A 151 -18.75 -8.07 3.93
C GLU A 151 -18.84 -7.90 5.44
N GLU A 152 -17.74 -7.55 6.10
CA GLU A 152 -17.62 -7.46 7.55
C GLU A 152 -17.98 -6.07 8.10
N GLY A 153 -18.86 -6.04 9.10
CA GLY A 153 -19.10 -4.87 9.96
C GLY A 153 -19.33 -3.57 9.19
N THR A 154 -18.57 -2.53 9.56
CA THR A 154 -18.68 -1.18 8.98
C THR A 154 -18.09 -1.06 7.58
N ARG A 155 -17.44 -2.10 7.04
CA ARG A 155 -16.94 -2.15 5.65
C ARG A 155 -18.06 -2.39 4.65
N LYS A 156 -19.12 -3.09 5.09
CA LYS A 156 -20.21 -3.52 4.22
C LYS A 156 -20.87 -2.33 3.51
N GLY A 157 -20.91 -2.43 2.17
CA GLY A 157 -21.47 -1.39 1.31
C GLY A 157 -20.59 -0.17 1.07
N LYS A 158 -19.38 -0.10 1.68
CA LYS A 158 -18.44 1.01 1.47
C LYS A 158 -17.48 0.80 0.32
N VAL A 159 -17.23 -0.46 -0.06
CA VAL A 159 -16.30 -0.80 -1.13
C VAL A 159 -17.04 -1.59 -2.20
N ARG A 160 -17.02 -1.08 -3.42
CA ARG A 160 -17.48 -1.76 -4.63
C ARG A 160 -16.30 -2.52 -5.24
N VAL A 161 -16.50 -3.79 -5.53
CA VAL A 161 -15.46 -4.69 -6.03
C VAL A 161 -15.65 -4.95 -7.52
N GLU A 162 -14.65 -4.60 -8.33
CA GLU A 162 -14.51 -4.96 -9.75
C GLU A 162 -13.07 -5.48 -9.97
N PHE A 163 -12.80 -6.66 -9.40
CA PHE A 163 -11.43 -7.21 -9.28
C PHE A 163 -10.60 -7.05 -10.56
N PRO A 164 -9.34 -6.57 -10.45
CA PRO A 164 -8.59 -6.29 -9.23
C PRO A 164 -8.81 -4.88 -8.67
N TYR A 165 -9.72 -4.11 -9.25
CA TYR A 165 -10.05 -2.76 -8.81
C TYR A 165 -11.10 -2.77 -7.70
N LEU A 166 -10.88 -1.90 -6.73
CA LEU A 166 -11.78 -1.62 -5.62
C LEU A 166 -12.12 -0.14 -5.66
N TYR A 167 -13.36 0.20 -5.39
CA TYR A 167 -13.84 1.58 -5.42
C TYR A 167 -14.49 1.92 -4.09
N CYS A 168 -14.12 3.05 -3.52
CA CYS A 168 -14.73 3.56 -2.29
C CYS A 168 -14.84 5.10 -2.33
N ALA A 169 -15.60 5.67 -1.42
CA ALA A 169 -15.62 7.11 -1.26
C ALA A 169 -14.23 7.62 -0.84
N PHE A 170 -13.76 8.72 -1.43
CA PHE A 170 -12.50 9.36 -1.09
C PHE A 170 -12.42 9.72 0.40
N GLU A 171 -13.53 10.20 0.96
CA GLU A 171 -13.63 10.53 2.37
C GLU A 171 -13.48 9.30 3.28
N ASP A 172 -14.07 8.16 2.92
CA ASP A 172 -13.90 6.91 3.69
C ASP A 172 -12.44 6.46 3.74
N LEU A 173 -11.71 6.57 2.59
CA LEU A 173 -10.29 6.29 2.57
C LEU A 173 -9.48 7.26 3.44
N VAL A 174 -9.74 8.57 3.34
CA VAL A 174 -9.04 9.58 4.15
C VAL A 174 -9.29 9.35 5.64
N ASN A 175 -10.53 9.03 6.02
CA ASN A 175 -10.90 8.71 7.41
C ASN A 175 -10.17 7.47 7.96
N ASP A 176 -9.81 6.52 7.08
CA ASP A 176 -9.01 5.33 7.43
C ASP A 176 -7.49 5.62 7.56
N THR A 177 -7.08 6.90 7.59
CA THR A 177 -5.67 7.30 7.68
C THR A 177 -5.37 8.32 8.78
N LEU A 178 -6.36 8.74 9.55
CA LEU A 178 -6.28 9.91 10.45
C LEU A 178 -5.21 9.80 11.55
N ASN A 179 -4.84 8.57 11.95
CA ASN A 179 -3.81 8.34 12.96
C ASN A 179 -2.38 8.28 12.38
N LYS A 180 -2.23 8.40 11.05
CA LYS A 180 -0.91 8.39 10.40
C LYS A 180 -0.34 9.81 10.28
N ILE A 181 0.98 9.94 10.41
CA ILE A 181 1.67 11.24 10.32
C ILE A 181 1.70 11.76 8.87
N ALA A 182 2.00 10.87 7.91
CA ALA A 182 2.01 11.17 6.48
C ALA A 182 1.58 9.92 5.72
N PRO A 183 0.25 9.68 5.63
CA PRO A 183 -0.30 8.44 5.07
C PRO A 183 -0.16 8.33 3.56
N PHE A 184 0.01 9.43 2.85
CA PHE A 184 -0.02 9.47 1.39
C PHE A 184 1.40 9.53 0.84
N SER A 185 1.81 8.48 0.16
CA SER A 185 3.08 8.36 -0.56
C SER A 185 2.81 8.58 -2.05
N LEU A 186 3.15 9.75 -2.57
CA LEU A 186 2.89 10.18 -3.94
C LEU A 186 4.07 9.82 -4.84
N PHE A 187 3.79 9.25 -6.02
CA PHE A 187 4.78 8.85 -7.00
C PHE A 187 4.48 9.47 -8.35
N THR A 188 5.46 10.19 -8.92
CA THR A 188 5.35 10.86 -10.23
C THR A 188 6.46 10.35 -11.14
N PRO A 189 6.18 9.79 -12.33
CA PRO A 189 7.20 9.51 -13.34
C PRO A 189 7.95 10.79 -13.75
N LYS A 190 9.29 10.67 -13.96
CA LYS A 190 10.15 11.76 -14.45
C LYS A 190 10.10 11.88 -15.96
#